data_9ef589c32e30cb8c84b076bde791cd0b
#
_entry.id   9ef589c32e30cb8c84b076bde791cd0b
#
_cell.length_a   1.000
_cell.length_b   1.000
_cell.length_c   1.000
_cell.angle_alpha   90.00
_cell.angle_beta   90.00
_cell.angle_gamma   90.00
#
_symmetry.space_group_name_H-M   'P 1'
#
loop_
_entity.id
_entity.type
_entity.pdbx_description
1 polymer ?
#
loop_
_entity_poly.entity_id
_entity_poly.type
_entity_poly.pdbx_seq_one_letter_code
_entity_poly.pdbx_strand_id
1 'polypeptide(L)'
;MRLAWVLADCRCAPNPPYAIPMELHGGALHGLILGGVVPNYRRNFVAGGCYFFTVNLLERQRTLLTDHIDLLRDAVRRVKRLYPFHIDAWVVLPDHMHMVLTLPPDTDDFPVRLRLMKLLFAKGLPRTERLSATRRKRRERGVWQRRYWEHTVIDELDYVRHIDYVHVNPLKHGYVERVRDWPYSTFHRYVLNEILPLDWCGDIGELPTVNDERWR
;
A
#
# COMPACT_ATOMS: atom_id res chain seq x y z
N MET A 1 21.74 8.17 -20.98
CA MET A 1 22.96 8.27 -20.14
C MET A 1 22.76 9.09 -18.85
N ARG A 2 21.58 9.67 -18.53
CA ARG A 2 21.30 10.43 -17.30
C ARG A 2 20.59 9.62 -16.20
N LEU A 3 19.96 8.50 -16.52
CA LEU A 3 19.24 7.63 -15.57
C LEU A 3 20.17 6.86 -14.61
N ALA A 4 21.37 6.50 -15.05
CA ALA A 4 22.31 5.75 -14.23
C ALA A 4 22.88 6.55 -13.02
N TRP A 5 22.86 7.88 -13.09
CA TRP A 5 23.37 8.73 -12.02
C TRP A 5 22.39 8.90 -10.86
N VAL A 6 21.09 8.95 -11.15
CA VAL A 6 20.05 9.11 -10.12
C VAL A 6 19.96 7.87 -9.24
N LEU A 7 20.15 6.68 -9.84
CA LEU A 7 20.12 5.41 -9.10
C LEU A 7 21.36 5.18 -8.23
N ALA A 8 22.51 5.72 -8.60
CA ALA A 8 23.73 5.59 -7.79
C ALA A 8 23.62 6.38 -6.47
N ASP A 9 23.02 7.56 -6.49
CA ASP A 9 22.82 8.38 -5.28
C ASP A 9 21.70 7.83 -4.37
N CYS A 10 20.68 7.20 -4.92
CA CYS A 10 19.61 6.56 -4.12
C CYS A 10 20.12 5.33 -3.33
N ARG A 11 21.17 4.65 -3.82
CA ARG A 11 21.76 3.49 -3.12
C ARG A 11 22.69 3.88 -1.95
N CYS A 12 23.05 5.14 -1.87
CA CYS A 12 23.90 5.71 -0.82
C CYS A 12 23.14 6.57 0.18
N ALA A 13 21.79 6.63 0.09
CA ALA A 13 21.00 7.29 1.12
C ALA A 13 21.24 6.58 2.45
N PRO A 14 21.58 7.30 3.54
CA PRO A 14 21.67 6.68 4.85
C PRO A 14 20.35 6.01 5.17
N ASN A 15 20.42 4.85 5.83
CA ASN A 15 19.25 4.07 6.27
C ASN A 15 18.11 5.00 6.65
N PRO A 16 16.90 4.80 6.09
CA PRO A 16 15.74 5.59 6.50
C PRO A 16 15.69 5.54 8.04
N PRO A 17 15.31 6.60 8.72
CA PRO A 17 15.35 6.71 10.19
C PRO A 17 14.55 5.67 10.92
N TYR A 18 13.98 4.72 10.21
CA TYR A 18 13.20 3.59 10.70
C TYR A 18 13.85 2.28 10.21
N ALA A 19 15.03 1.94 10.76
CA ALA A 19 15.56 0.59 10.65
C ALA A 19 14.49 -0.37 11.22
N ILE A 20 14.00 -1.28 10.39
CA ILE A 20 13.15 -2.38 10.86
C ILE A 20 14.06 -3.21 11.75
N PRO A 21 13.71 -3.47 13.04
CA PRO A 21 14.45 -4.42 13.85
C PRO A 21 14.24 -5.81 13.24
N MET A 22 15.14 -6.23 12.38
CA MET A 22 15.11 -7.57 11.80
C MET A 22 15.83 -8.54 12.72
N GLU A 23 15.10 -9.17 13.63
CA GLU A 23 15.46 -10.49 14.11
C GLU A 23 15.01 -11.52 13.07
N LEU A 24 15.99 -12.13 12.43
CA LEU A 24 15.81 -13.18 11.43
C LEU A 24 15.19 -14.42 12.07
N HIS A 25 13.89 -14.64 11.88
CA HIS A 25 13.31 -15.96 12.06
C HIS A 25 13.29 -16.66 10.71
N GLY A 26 14.34 -17.46 10.49
CA GLY A 26 14.48 -18.32 9.32
C GLY A 26 13.39 -19.40 9.30
N GLY A 27 12.66 -19.46 8.21
CA GLY A 27 11.69 -20.52 7.90
C GLY A 27 11.65 -20.75 6.40
N ALA A 28 12.68 -21.43 5.87
CA ALA A 28 12.69 -21.90 4.49
C ALA A 28 11.74 -23.08 4.33
N LEU A 29 10.80 -22.99 3.39
CA LEU A 29 10.17 -24.16 2.78
C LEU A 29 10.04 -23.95 1.27
N HIS A 30 11.01 -24.47 0.53
CA HIS A 30 10.88 -24.80 -0.88
C HIS A 30 10.05 -26.07 -1.02
N GLY A 31 8.83 -25.94 -1.53
CA GLY A 31 7.98 -27.07 -1.90
C GLY A 31 7.66 -27.00 -3.38
N LEU A 32 8.17 -27.97 -4.16
CA LEU A 32 7.75 -28.25 -5.53
C LEU A 32 6.23 -28.54 -5.57
N ILE A 33 5.51 -27.88 -6.50
CA ILE A 33 4.08 -28.14 -6.70
C ILE A 33 3.85 -28.59 -8.14
N LEU A 34 3.57 -29.88 -8.29
CA LEU A 34 2.82 -30.46 -9.39
C LEU A 34 1.41 -30.77 -8.88
N GLY A 35 0.38 -30.19 -9.50
CA GLY A 35 -1.03 -30.50 -9.22
C GLY A 35 -1.81 -29.25 -8.79
N GLY A 36 -2.88 -28.94 -9.53
CA GLY A 36 -3.72 -27.74 -9.36
C GLY A 36 -4.38 -27.61 -7.98
N VAL A 37 -3.63 -27.11 -7.03
CA VAL A 37 -4.13 -26.73 -5.70
C VAL A 37 -4.56 -25.26 -5.78
N VAL A 38 -5.83 -25.01 -5.52
CA VAL A 38 -6.29 -23.63 -5.24
C VAL A 38 -5.40 -23.10 -4.12
N PRO A 39 -4.64 -21.99 -4.32
CA PRO A 39 -3.74 -21.50 -3.30
C PRO A 39 -4.55 -21.16 -2.04
N ASN A 40 -4.36 -21.95 -0.98
CA ASN A 40 -4.94 -21.66 0.33
C ASN A 40 -4.14 -20.51 0.94
N TYR A 41 -4.39 -19.28 0.44
CA TYR A 41 -3.71 -18.08 0.91
C TYR A 41 -4.04 -17.88 2.40
N ARG A 42 -3.04 -18.05 3.23
CA ARG A 42 -3.10 -17.73 4.66
C ARG A 42 -2.34 -16.42 4.88
N ARG A 43 -2.96 -15.52 5.64
CA ARG A 43 -2.32 -14.27 6.05
C ARG A 43 -1.14 -14.59 6.96
N ASN A 44 -0.05 -13.88 6.73
CA ASN A 44 1.11 -13.93 7.60
C ASN A 44 0.99 -12.82 8.66
N PHE A 45 0.90 -13.21 9.94
CA PHE A 45 0.79 -12.29 11.07
C PHE A 45 2.12 -12.26 11.79
N VAL A 46 2.81 -11.11 11.74
CA VAL A 46 4.11 -10.87 12.36
C VAL A 46 3.97 -9.68 13.30
N ALA A 47 4.24 -9.86 14.57
CA ALA A 47 4.24 -8.78 15.55
C ALA A 47 5.33 -7.77 15.18
N GLY A 48 4.98 -6.47 15.13
CA GLY A 48 5.87 -5.42 14.64
C GLY A 48 6.15 -5.48 13.14
N GLY A 49 5.47 -6.34 12.40
CA GLY A 49 5.73 -6.56 10.97
C GLY A 49 5.47 -5.33 10.11
N CYS A 50 6.25 -5.26 9.01
CA CYS A 50 6.05 -4.32 7.93
C CYS A 50 5.29 -5.01 6.80
N TYR A 51 4.28 -4.32 6.24
CA TYR A 51 3.41 -4.89 5.23
C TYR A 51 3.13 -3.90 4.12
N PHE A 52 3.15 -4.39 2.89
CA PHE A 52 2.61 -3.67 1.74
C PHE A 52 1.15 -4.09 1.50
N PHE A 53 0.31 -3.15 1.12
CA PHE A 53 -1.11 -3.37 0.83
C PHE A 53 -1.53 -2.72 -0.48
N THR A 54 -2.43 -3.43 -1.22
CA THR A 54 -3.24 -2.85 -2.29
C THR A 54 -4.71 -2.95 -1.88
N VAL A 55 -5.38 -1.79 -1.79
CA VAL A 55 -6.78 -1.70 -1.36
C VAL A 55 -7.61 -1.03 -2.44
N ASN A 56 -8.56 -1.76 -3.01
CA ASN A 56 -9.33 -1.35 -4.19
C ASN A 56 -10.76 -0.95 -3.86
N LEU A 57 -11.28 0.05 -4.58
CA LEU A 57 -12.73 0.27 -4.68
C LEU A 57 -13.39 -0.91 -5.40
N LEU A 58 -14.69 -1.12 -5.12
CA LEU A 58 -15.47 -2.13 -5.82
C LEU A 58 -15.67 -1.77 -7.29
N GLU A 59 -16.02 -0.52 -7.54
CA GLU A 59 -16.23 0.05 -8.87
C GLU A 59 -14.97 0.82 -9.28
N ARG A 60 -14.11 0.19 -10.08
CA ARG A 60 -12.80 0.72 -10.50
C ARG A 60 -12.87 1.95 -11.42
N GLN A 61 -14.04 2.24 -11.97
CA GLN A 61 -14.27 3.43 -12.81
C GLN A 61 -14.56 4.69 -11.99
N ARG A 62 -14.68 4.59 -10.66
CA ARG A 62 -14.96 5.73 -9.79
C ARG A 62 -13.68 6.34 -9.24
N THR A 63 -13.73 7.64 -9.01
CA THR A 63 -12.61 8.47 -8.50
C THR A 63 -12.76 8.81 -7.01
N LEU A 64 -13.54 8.00 -6.27
CA LEU A 64 -13.97 8.34 -4.91
C LEU A 64 -12.83 8.64 -3.93
N LEU A 65 -11.65 8.02 -4.11
CA LEU A 65 -10.55 8.19 -3.17
C LEU A 65 -9.90 9.58 -3.30
N THR A 66 -9.77 10.07 -4.53
CA THR A 66 -9.25 11.41 -4.80
C THR A 66 -10.31 12.49 -4.62
N ASP A 67 -11.56 12.25 -5.03
CA ASP A 67 -12.66 13.18 -4.86
C ASP A 67 -12.95 13.45 -3.37
N HIS A 68 -12.73 12.46 -2.51
CA HIS A 68 -12.95 12.54 -1.07
C HIS A 68 -11.66 12.31 -0.27
N ILE A 69 -10.52 12.84 -0.76
CA ILE A 69 -9.20 12.60 -0.17
C ILE A 69 -9.12 13.02 1.30
N ASP A 70 -9.74 14.14 1.67
CA ASP A 70 -9.70 14.61 3.05
C ASP A 70 -10.48 13.70 3.99
N LEU A 71 -11.61 13.16 3.54
CA LEU A 71 -12.35 12.14 4.29
C LEU A 71 -11.51 10.87 4.50
N LEU A 72 -10.75 10.45 3.46
CA LEU A 72 -9.85 9.31 3.57
C LEU A 72 -8.71 9.59 4.56
N ARG A 73 -8.09 10.75 4.47
CA ARG A 73 -7.04 11.20 5.41
C ARG A 73 -7.53 11.26 6.85
N ASP A 74 -8.76 11.75 7.06
CA ASP A 74 -9.39 11.78 8.39
C ASP A 74 -9.66 10.38 8.95
N ALA A 75 -10.16 9.48 8.10
CA ALA A 75 -10.36 8.08 8.48
C ALA A 75 -9.04 7.43 8.92
N VAL A 76 -7.97 7.61 8.14
CA VAL A 76 -6.63 7.09 8.46
C VAL A 76 -6.08 7.72 9.75
N ARG A 77 -6.16 9.05 9.90
CA ARG A 77 -5.72 9.76 11.12
C ARG A 77 -6.44 9.25 12.37
N ARG A 78 -7.77 9.04 12.27
CA ARG A 78 -8.58 8.52 13.38
C ARG A 78 -8.19 7.10 13.74
N VAL A 79 -7.97 6.23 12.77
CA VAL A 79 -7.54 4.85 13.03
C VAL A 79 -6.15 4.85 13.63
N LYS A 80 -5.21 5.65 13.13
CA LYS A 80 -3.84 5.75 13.65
C LYS A 80 -3.79 6.18 15.12
N ARG A 81 -4.73 7.04 15.56
CA ARG A 81 -4.82 7.43 16.98
C ARG A 81 -5.32 6.30 17.88
N LEU A 82 -6.25 5.47 17.40
CA LEU A 82 -6.86 4.39 18.19
C LEU A 82 -6.04 3.09 18.13
N TYR A 83 -5.40 2.84 17.01
CA TYR A 83 -4.60 1.67 16.71
C TYR A 83 -3.30 2.14 16.04
N PRO A 84 -2.27 2.50 16.81
CA PRO A 84 -1.03 3.07 16.29
C PRO A 84 -0.38 2.19 15.22
N PHE A 85 0.20 2.80 14.19
CA PHE A 85 1.03 2.21 13.15
C PHE A 85 1.83 3.31 12.47
N HIS A 86 2.93 2.94 11.83
CA HIS A 86 3.69 3.85 10.97
C HIS A 86 3.21 3.73 9.52
N ILE A 87 3.17 4.85 8.82
CA ILE A 87 2.97 4.89 7.36
C ILE A 87 4.33 5.15 6.75
N ASP A 88 4.96 4.12 6.26
CA ASP A 88 6.24 4.19 5.59
C ASP A 88 6.07 4.86 4.23
N ALA A 89 5.21 4.32 3.39
CA ALA A 89 4.79 4.94 2.14
C ALA A 89 3.28 4.83 1.92
N TRP A 90 2.71 5.80 1.22
CA TRP A 90 1.30 5.79 0.84
C TRP A 90 1.07 6.60 -0.42
N VAL A 91 0.37 6.01 -1.39
CA VAL A 91 -0.15 6.69 -2.57
C VAL A 91 -1.63 6.39 -2.71
N VAL A 92 -2.39 7.42 -3.00
CA VAL A 92 -3.84 7.32 -3.27
C VAL A 92 -4.09 7.63 -4.73
N LEU A 93 -4.60 6.64 -5.45
CA LEU A 93 -5.08 6.76 -6.82
C LEU A 93 -6.61 6.88 -6.82
N PRO A 94 -7.26 7.25 -7.94
CA PRO A 94 -8.69 7.51 -7.95
C PRO A 94 -9.55 6.35 -7.41
N ASP A 95 -9.18 5.11 -7.71
CA ASP A 95 -9.95 3.90 -7.47
C ASP A 95 -9.27 2.87 -6.56
N HIS A 96 -8.02 3.09 -6.19
CA HIS A 96 -7.26 2.22 -5.28
C HIS A 96 -6.16 3.00 -4.56
N MET A 97 -5.55 2.35 -3.58
CA MET A 97 -4.39 2.89 -2.87
C MET A 97 -3.39 1.79 -2.57
N HIS A 98 -2.11 2.16 -2.59
CA HIS A 98 -1.01 1.34 -2.11
C HIS A 98 -0.41 1.96 -0.87
N MET A 99 -0.03 1.12 0.09
CA MET A 99 0.61 1.60 1.32
C MET A 99 1.58 0.57 1.86
N VAL A 100 2.67 1.07 2.42
CA VAL A 100 3.58 0.30 3.29
C VAL A 100 3.35 0.79 4.70
N LEU A 101 3.00 -0.15 5.59
CA LEU A 101 2.71 0.13 7.00
C LEU A 101 3.57 -0.74 7.90
N THR A 102 4.17 -0.14 8.93
CA THR A 102 4.86 -0.86 10.01
C THR A 102 4.02 -0.82 11.28
N LEU A 103 3.81 -1.98 11.88
CA LEU A 103 3.05 -2.13 13.12
C LEU A 103 3.94 -1.90 14.35
N PRO A 104 3.35 -1.52 15.50
CA PRO A 104 4.07 -1.55 16.78
C PRO A 104 4.58 -2.96 17.11
N PRO A 105 5.70 -3.07 17.87
CA PRO A 105 6.38 -4.35 18.11
C PRO A 105 5.50 -5.47 18.63
N ASP A 106 4.49 -5.16 19.43
CA ASP A 106 3.64 -6.17 20.11
C ASP A 106 2.30 -6.42 19.39
N THR A 107 2.15 -5.95 18.14
CA THR A 107 0.89 -6.08 17.41
C THR A 107 1.07 -6.69 16.03
N ASP A 108 0.09 -7.52 15.62
CA ASP A 108 0.03 -8.14 14.30
C ASP A 108 -1.33 -7.92 13.60
N ASP A 109 -2.21 -7.12 14.21
CA ASP A 109 -3.62 -6.96 13.87
C ASP A 109 -3.90 -5.93 12.74
N PHE A 110 -3.04 -5.89 11.70
CA PHE A 110 -3.27 -5.02 10.52
C PHE A 110 -4.69 -5.13 9.93
N PRO A 111 -5.39 -6.30 9.95
CA PRO A 111 -6.75 -6.39 9.40
C PRO A 111 -7.75 -5.50 10.12
N VAL A 112 -7.57 -5.27 11.42
CA VAL A 112 -8.43 -4.36 12.21
C VAL A 112 -8.26 -2.93 11.71
N ARG A 113 -7.02 -2.49 11.49
CA ARG A 113 -6.69 -1.15 10.99
C ARG A 113 -7.30 -0.91 9.62
N LEU A 114 -7.05 -1.81 8.67
CA LEU A 114 -7.59 -1.69 7.31
C LEU A 114 -9.12 -1.74 7.28
N ARG A 115 -9.73 -2.62 8.07
CA ARG A 115 -11.20 -2.69 8.20
C ARG A 115 -11.78 -1.37 8.71
N LEU A 116 -11.17 -0.78 9.73
CA LEU A 116 -11.64 0.48 10.30
C LEU A 116 -11.44 1.67 9.35
N MET A 117 -10.31 1.76 8.64
CA MET A 117 -10.09 2.77 7.60
C MET A 117 -11.18 2.69 6.54
N LYS A 118 -11.41 1.49 5.98
CA LYS A 118 -12.46 1.24 4.98
C LYS A 118 -13.85 1.58 5.50
N LEU A 119 -14.15 1.23 6.75
CA LEU A 119 -15.45 1.50 7.38
C LEU A 119 -15.68 3.00 7.57
N LEU A 120 -14.71 3.72 8.15
CA LEU A 120 -14.83 5.15 8.43
C LEU A 120 -14.95 5.97 7.14
N PHE A 121 -14.14 5.67 6.14
CA PHE A 121 -14.25 6.29 4.83
C PHE A 121 -15.64 6.04 4.22
N ALA A 122 -16.06 4.77 4.11
CA ALA A 122 -17.35 4.43 3.54
C ALA A 122 -18.51 5.08 4.31
N LYS A 123 -18.43 5.19 5.66
CA LYS A 123 -19.46 5.81 6.50
C LYS A 123 -19.63 7.31 6.20
N GLY A 124 -18.54 8.00 5.86
CA GLY A 124 -18.58 9.43 5.54
C GLY A 124 -19.10 9.76 4.15
N LEU A 125 -19.16 8.78 3.24
CA LEU A 125 -19.66 9.00 1.88
C LEU A 125 -21.20 9.01 1.83
N PRO A 126 -21.81 9.80 0.92
CA PRO A 126 -23.23 9.66 0.56
C PRO A 126 -23.55 8.22 0.13
N ARG A 127 -24.76 7.76 0.40
CA ARG A 127 -25.20 6.41 0.01
C ARG A 127 -25.73 6.44 -1.42
N THR A 128 -24.86 6.34 -2.39
CA THR A 128 -25.19 6.37 -3.82
C THR A 128 -24.84 5.05 -4.53
N GLU A 129 -24.24 4.11 -3.83
CA GLU A 129 -23.78 2.85 -4.40
C GLU A 129 -24.93 1.88 -4.68
N ARG A 130 -24.82 1.16 -5.80
CA ARG A 130 -25.73 0.07 -6.14
C ARG A 130 -25.36 -1.18 -5.33
N LEU A 131 -26.30 -1.66 -4.51
CA LEU A 131 -26.07 -2.82 -3.64
C LEU A 131 -26.67 -4.09 -4.23
N SER A 132 -25.86 -5.15 -4.34
CA SER A 132 -26.36 -6.51 -4.59
C SER A 132 -27.18 -7.02 -3.40
N ALA A 133 -28.09 -8.00 -3.66
CA ALA A 133 -28.89 -8.62 -2.60
C ALA A 133 -28.03 -9.18 -1.45
N THR A 134 -26.88 -9.80 -1.79
CA THR A 134 -25.92 -10.33 -0.81
C THR A 134 -25.30 -9.23 0.07
N ARG A 135 -24.91 -8.08 -0.51
CA ARG A 135 -24.36 -6.96 0.25
C ARG A 135 -25.40 -6.32 1.15
N ARG A 136 -26.64 -6.20 0.65
CA ARG A 136 -27.78 -5.70 1.41
C ARG A 136 -28.08 -6.57 2.63
N LYS A 137 -28.12 -7.92 2.44
CA LYS A 137 -28.28 -8.89 3.53
C LYS A 137 -27.19 -8.80 4.58
N ARG A 138 -25.94 -8.54 4.16
CA ARG A 138 -24.78 -8.40 5.04
C ARG A 138 -24.56 -6.99 5.60
N ARG A 139 -25.45 -6.03 5.26
CA ARG A 139 -25.34 -4.61 5.63
C ARG A 139 -23.99 -3.98 5.22
N GLU A 140 -23.43 -4.46 4.10
CA GLU A 140 -22.19 -3.93 3.55
C GLU A 140 -22.48 -2.76 2.61
N ARG A 141 -21.67 -1.70 2.72
CA ARG A 141 -21.59 -0.65 1.70
C ARG A 141 -20.84 -1.19 0.46
N GLY A 142 -21.31 -0.88 -0.74
CA GLY A 142 -20.67 -1.28 -2.01
C GLY A 142 -19.46 -0.41 -2.41
N VAL A 143 -18.75 0.18 -1.47
CA VAL A 143 -17.63 1.09 -1.75
C VAL A 143 -16.34 0.34 -2.04
N TRP A 144 -16.01 -0.65 -1.24
CA TRP A 144 -14.75 -1.38 -1.30
C TRP A 144 -14.89 -2.80 -1.80
N GLN A 145 -13.86 -3.33 -2.47
CA GLN A 145 -13.66 -4.76 -2.57
C GLN A 145 -13.53 -5.36 -1.17
N ARG A 146 -14.06 -6.57 -0.97
CA ARG A 146 -14.00 -7.24 0.35
C ARG A 146 -12.56 -7.56 0.73
N ARG A 147 -11.83 -8.17 -0.22
CA ARG A 147 -10.44 -8.53 -0.06
C ARG A 147 -9.54 -7.34 -0.40
N TYR A 148 -8.35 -7.36 0.09
CA TYR A 148 -7.22 -6.53 -0.28
C TYR A 148 -6.03 -7.46 -0.46
N TRP A 149 -5.06 -7.05 -1.23
CA TRP A 149 -3.80 -7.76 -1.34
C TRP A 149 -2.86 -7.27 -0.26
N GLU A 150 -2.07 -8.20 0.31
CA GLU A 150 -1.06 -7.91 1.31
C GLU A 150 0.19 -8.73 1.03
N HIS A 151 1.32 -8.14 1.33
CA HIS A 151 2.63 -8.78 1.29
C HIS A 151 3.39 -8.40 2.56
N THR A 152 3.94 -9.39 3.26
CA THR A 152 4.83 -9.15 4.39
C THR A 152 6.21 -8.81 3.85
N VAL A 153 6.71 -7.64 4.18
CA VAL A 153 8.06 -7.22 3.80
C VAL A 153 9.08 -8.06 4.57
N ILE A 154 9.99 -8.71 3.84
CA ILE A 154 10.87 -9.76 4.40
C ILE A 154 12.31 -9.29 4.64
N ASP A 155 12.77 -8.28 3.90
CA ASP A 155 14.12 -7.72 4.01
C ASP A 155 14.18 -6.27 3.53
N GLU A 156 15.35 -5.64 3.62
CA GLU A 156 15.55 -4.24 3.24
C GLU A 156 15.35 -4.01 1.74
N LEU A 157 15.78 -4.93 0.90
CA LEU A 157 15.60 -4.81 -0.56
C LEU A 157 14.13 -4.87 -0.95
N ASP A 158 13.39 -5.78 -0.34
CA ASP A 158 11.94 -5.91 -0.50
C ASP A 158 11.21 -4.65 -0.01
N TYR A 159 11.66 -4.08 1.12
CA TYR A 159 11.17 -2.80 1.64
C TYR A 159 11.36 -1.67 0.64
N VAL A 160 12.59 -1.45 0.17
CA VAL A 160 12.91 -0.37 -0.77
C VAL A 160 12.10 -0.52 -2.05
N ARG A 161 12.01 -1.72 -2.62
CA ARG A 161 11.22 -2.00 -3.83
C ARG A 161 9.74 -1.65 -3.67
N HIS A 162 9.15 -1.92 -2.49
CA HIS A 162 7.75 -1.59 -2.25
C HIS A 162 7.54 -0.10 -2.00
N ILE A 163 8.48 0.60 -1.35
CA ILE A 163 8.46 2.06 -1.23
C ILE A 163 8.51 2.71 -2.62
N ASP A 164 9.44 2.28 -3.46
CA ASP A 164 9.61 2.78 -4.82
C ASP A 164 8.36 2.50 -5.68
N TYR A 165 7.81 1.28 -5.56
CA TYR A 165 6.56 0.91 -6.22
C TYR A 165 5.41 1.84 -5.83
N VAL A 166 5.26 2.15 -4.54
CA VAL A 166 4.22 3.08 -4.06
C VAL A 166 4.41 4.46 -4.68
N HIS A 167 5.63 4.99 -4.71
CA HIS A 167 5.87 6.35 -5.18
C HIS A 167 5.77 6.49 -6.70
N VAL A 168 6.24 5.51 -7.47
CA VAL A 168 6.20 5.56 -8.95
C VAL A 168 4.82 5.22 -9.53
N ASN A 169 3.92 4.70 -8.71
CA ASN A 169 2.64 4.15 -9.16
C ASN A 169 1.78 5.12 -10.01
N PRO A 170 1.64 6.42 -9.68
CA PRO A 170 0.91 7.38 -10.51
C PRO A 170 1.51 7.54 -11.92
N LEU A 171 2.85 7.52 -12.03
CA LEU A 171 3.55 7.55 -13.31
C LEU A 171 3.29 6.28 -14.10
N LYS A 172 3.39 5.09 -13.45
CA LYS A 172 3.10 3.79 -14.05
C LYS A 172 1.68 3.69 -14.63
N HIS A 173 0.70 4.31 -13.98
CA HIS A 173 -0.70 4.37 -14.45
C HIS A 173 -0.98 5.51 -15.43
N GLY A 174 0.01 6.33 -15.78
CA GLY A 174 -0.15 7.44 -16.74
C GLY A 174 -0.97 8.61 -16.20
N TYR A 175 -1.13 8.75 -14.90
CA TYR A 175 -1.83 9.88 -14.30
C TYR A 175 -1.00 11.16 -14.33
N VAL A 176 0.32 11.04 -14.33
CA VAL A 176 1.29 12.14 -14.38
C VAL A 176 2.51 11.75 -15.20
N GLU A 177 3.25 12.75 -15.69
CA GLU A 177 4.53 12.54 -16.39
C GLU A 177 5.73 12.49 -15.44
N ARG A 178 5.58 13.02 -14.22
CA ARG A 178 6.63 13.06 -13.18
C ARG A 178 6.02 12.70 -11.84
N VAL A 179 6.72 11.90 -11.06
CA VAL A 179 6.25 11.44 -9.73
C VAL A 179 5.85 12.61 -8.83
N ARG A 180 6.62 13.69 -8.85
CA ARG A 180 6.36 14.91 -8.05
C ARG A 180 5.05 15.63 -8.36
N ASP A 181 4.47 15.38 -9.53
CA ASP A 181 3.24 16.07 -9.96
C ASP A 181 1.98 15.40 -9.37
N TRP A 182 2.12 14.24 -8.70
CA TRP A 182 1.00 13.58 -8.04
C TRP A 182 0.84 14.03 -6.57
N PRO A 183 -0.24 14.76 -6.21
CA PRO A 183 -0.35 15.39 -4.88
C PRO A 183 -0.70 14.43 -3.75
N TYR A 184 -1.15 13.20 -4.06
CA TYR A 184 -1.68 12.26 -3.06
C TYR A 184 -0.68 11.13 -2.80
N SER A 185 0.60 11.50 -2.57
CA SER A 185 1.69 10.57 -2.32
C SER A 185 2.56 11.04 -1.15
N THR A 186 3.10 10.08 -0.40
CA THR A 186 4.15 10.32 0.59
C THR A 186 5.50 10.68 -0.05
N PHE A 187 5.64 10.59 -1.36
CA PHE A 187 6.83 11.02 -2.09
C PHE A 187 7.31 12.40 -1.65
N HIS A 188 6.37 13.36 -1.52
CA HIS A 188 6.69 14.74 -1.09
C HIS A 188 7.33 14.80 0.29
N ARG A 189 6.97 13.89 1.22
CA ARG A 189 7.60 13.78 2.52
C ARG A 189 9.04 13.27 2.41
N TYR A 190 9.29 12.33 1.49
CA TYR A 190 10.64 11.82 1.22
C TYR A 190 11.54 12.89 0.62
N VAL A 191 11.01 13.73 -0.28
CA VAL A 191 11.74 14.89 -0.81
C VAL A 191 12.03 15.92 0.28
N LEU A 192 11.04 16.26 1.11
CA LEU A 192 11.22 17.21 2.22
C LEU A 192 12.24 16.74 3.27
N ASN A 193 12.38 15.44 3.44
CA ASN A 193 13.35 14.83 4.34
C ASN A 193 14.68 14.50 3.64
N GLU A 194 14.90 14.96 2.41
CA GLU A 194 16.12 14.76 1.62
C GLU A 194 16.47 13.28 1.38
N ILE A 195 15.48 12.38 1.45
CA ILE A 195 15.64 10.94 1.21
C ILE A 195 15.64 10.66 -0.29
N LEU A 196 14.78 11.34 -1.06
CA LEU A 196 14.67 11.22 -2.50
C LEU A 196 14.84 12.59 -3.16
N PRO A 197 15.52 12.67 -4.32
CA PRO A 197 15.60 13.91 -5.08
C PRO A 197 14.23 14.25 -5.71
N LEU A 198 13.98 15.53 -5.94
CA LEU A 198 12.69 16.02 -6.49
C LEU A 198 12.38 15.46 -7.89
N ASP A 199 13.40 15.15 -8.68
CA ASP A 199 13.30 14.59 -10.03
C ASP A 199 13.42 13.06 -10.07
N TRP A 200 13.32 12.40 -8.90
CA TRP A 200 13.29 10.95 -8.80
C TRP A 200 12.12 10.36 -9.61
N CYS A 201 12.39 9.32 -10.38
CA CYS A 201 11.39 8.69 -11.25
C CYS A 201 11.24 7.17 -11.05
N GLY A 202 12.03 6.59 -10.14
CA GLY A 202 12.03 5.14 -9.90
C GLY A 202 12.69 4.34 -11.03
N ASP A 203 12.96 3.07 -10.75
CA ASP A 203 13.27 2.09 -11.79
C ASP A 203 12.05 1.20 -12.04
N ILE A 204 11.32 1.49 -13.12
CA ILE A 204 10.08 0.77 -13.46
C ILE A 204 10.39 -0.69 -13.84
N GLY A 205 11.61 -1.01 -14.26
CA GLY A 205 12.02 -2.36 -14.69
C GLY A 205 12.25 -3.33 -13.55
N GLU A 206 12.60 -2.85 -12.35
CA GLU A 206 12.88 -3.67 -11.16
C GLU A 206 11.72 -3.72 -10.14
N LEU A 207 10.57 -3.14 -10.48
CA LEU A 207 9.43 -3.11 -9.58
C LEU A 207 8.90 -4.52 -9.29
N PRO A 208 8.51 -4.81 -8.04
CA PRO A 208 7.90 -6.09 -7.72
C PRO A 208 6.67 -6.30 -8.61
N THR A 209 6.56 -7.50 -9.18
CA THR A 209 5.34 -7.93 -9.87
C THR A 209 4.21 -8.09 -8.85
N VAL A 210 3.66 -6.95 -8.42
CA VAL A 210 2.44 -6.95 -7.63
C VAL A 210 1.34 -7.43 -8.58
N ASN A 211 0.83 -8.63 -8.35
CA ASN A 211 -0.27 -9.20 -9.12
C ASN A 211 -1.56 -8.40 -8.85
N ASP A 212 -1.53 -7.13 -9.21
CA ASP A 212 -2.65 -6.20 -9.10
C ASP A 212 -3.81 -6.60 -10.04
N GLU A 213 -3.49 -7.38 -11.07
CA GLU A 213 -4.45 -7.79 -12.10
C GLU A 213 -5.26 -9.05 -11.76
N ARG A 214 -4.85 -9.86 -10.78
CA ARG A 214 -5.54 -11.12 -10.42
C ARG A 214 -6.93 -10.95 -9.80
N TRP A 215 -7.36 -9.72 -9.53
CA TRP A 215 -8.63 -9.44 -8.84
C TRP A 215 -9.59 -8.60 -9.69
N ARG A 216 -9.41 -8.62 -11.01
CA ARG A 216 -10.36 -8.05 -11.97
C ARG A 216 -11.62 -8.90 -12.09
#